data_e2b550d8ad0bd68908d4550ee029aeb4
#
_entry.id   e2b550d8ad0bd68908d4550ee029aeb4
#
_cell.length_a   1.000
_cell.length_b   1.000
_cell.length_c   1.000
_cell.angle_alpha   90.00
_cell.angle_beta   90.00
_cell.angle_gamma   90.00
#
_symmetry.space_group_name_H-M   'P 1'
#
loop_
_entity.id
_entity.type
_entity.pdbx_description
1 polymer ?
#
loop_
_entity_poly.entity_id
_entity_poly.type
_entity_poly.pdbx_seq_one_letter_code
_entity_poly.pdbx_strand_id
1 'polypeptide(L)'
;MKSVKLFFSKTMILSLGIIFILTPSIFAKKYDGVTVNILTMEAPQIKGPMVKRAPDFKRLTGANINVIGVPFSDIYPKMESDFATGTNSIDGAVFAPQWMVDFIEPGYFEDLTPRIKADSAIDWDDIGYFFRSFSSTYGGKVYTIPLDGDFHMIYYRTDLLDAAGIAPPTTWEEYTYIASRFHGQDMNGDGTPDYGSCISKKRNAQAYWMIHSIVGGFIQTKGTGQGVFFDTKTMKPLVNNAAFSRALDIYKETTKYAPADEINLDVGDTRGLWTAGRCALTLDWGDIGTLAIEKGSKVNGKTGASILPGSRLVLDRASGELVPCNAARCPYAINGVNHAPFAAFGGWSGAVNVSADAKVKDAAYDFFSFMAQAEQSNEDVTIGITGMNPYRVSQFESINNWTGAGFSKAAATNYLGAIKASLDSPNMILDLRVPKNQRYQQVVLDTEVHRFVSGEISKEEAMERIEEGWEEITEEMGRDEQLSAYRNTLGY
;
A
#
# COMPACT_ATOMS: atom_id res chain seq x y z
N MET A 1 -86.35 -42.35 -60.68
CA MET A 1 -85.92 -41.84 -59.65
C MET A 1 -84.46 -42.24 -59.49
N LYS A 2 -83.57 -41.42 -59.96
CA LYS A 2 -82.17 -41.70 -60.14
C LYS A 2 -81.37 -40.97 -59.04
N SER A 3 -80.59 -41.69 -58.22
CA SER A 3 -79.66 -41.16 -57.22
C SER A 3 -78.33 -40.75 -57.88
N VAL A 4 -77.94 -39.56 -57.65
CA VAL A 4 -76.61 -39.02 -58.08
C VAL A 4 -75.64 -39.16 -56.92
N LYS A 5 -74.58 -39.95 -57.13
CA LYS A 5 -73.43 -40.03 -56.19
C LYS A 5 -72.43 -38.91 -56.45
N LEU A 6 -72.22 -38.08 -55.44
CA LEU A 6 -71.14 -37.06 -55.47
C LEU A 6 -69.80 -37.66 -54.94
N PHE A 7 -68.80 -37.60 -55.77
CA PHE A 7 -67.42 -37.98 -55.36
C PHE A 7 -66.71 -36.73 -54.73
N PHE A 8 -66.29 -36.80 -53.47
CA PHE A 8 -65.44 -35.83 -52.89
C PHE A 8 -63.99 -36.31 -52.99
N SER A 9 -63.19 -35.60 -53.73
CA SER A 9 -61.72 -35.72 -53.78
C SER A 9 -61.11 -35.08 -52.55
N LYS A 10 -60.32 -35.82 -51.74
CA LYS A 10 -59.52 -35.28 -50.64
C LYS A 10 -58.14 -34.87 -51.16
N THR A 11 -57.95 -33.57 -51.34
CA THR A 11 -56.62 -32.99 -51.60
C THR A 11 -55.94 -32.82 -50.26
N MET A 12 -54.87 -33.60 -49.99
CA MET A 12 -54.00 -33.51 -48.77
C MET A 12 -52.97 -32.45 -49.04
N ILE A 13 -53.08 -31.25 -48.40
CA ILE A 13 -52.09 -30.21 -48.41
C ILE A 13 -51.07 -30.60 -47.35
N LEU A 14 -49.82 -30.92 -47.78
CA LEU A 14 -48.68 -31.16 -46.95
C LEU A 14 -48.04 -29.78 -46.65
N SER A 15 -48.35 -29.17 -45.48
CA SER A 15 -47.71 -27.98 -45.00
C SER A 15 -46.32 -28.34 -44.43
N LEU A 16 -45.27 -28.05 -45.19
CA LEU A 16 -43.88 -28.11 -44.69
C LEU A 16 -43.66 -26.98 -43.71
N GLY A 17 -43.76 -27.25 -42.40
CA GLY A 17 -43.37 -26.31 -41.35
C GLY A 17 -41.85 -26.20 -41.32
N ILE A 18 -41.30 -25.08 -41.81
CA ILE A 18 -39.90 -24.72 -41.63
C ILE A 18 -39.76 -24.31 -40.17
N ILE A 19 -39.22 -25.20 -39.31
CA ILE A 19 -38.79 -24.86 -37.96
C ILE A 19 -37.50 -24.08 -38.07
N PHE A 20 -37.57 -22.75 -37.94
CA PHE A 20 -36.40 -21.90 -37.69
C PHE A 20 -35.87 -22.25 -36.28
N ILE A 21 -34.85 -23.09 -36.23
CA ILE A 21 -34.03 -23.25 -35.02
C ILE A 21 -33.24 -21.96 -34.90
N LEU A 22 -33.73 -21.02 -34.09
CA LEU A 22 -32.97 -19.89 -33.60
C LEU A 22 -31.88 -20.46 -32.70
N THR A 23 -30.74 -20.84 -33.29
CA THR A 23 -29.53 -21.04 -32.51
C THR A 23 -29.17 -19.67 -31.91
N PRO A 24 -29.10 -19.54 -30.56
CA PRO A 24 -28.59 -18.30 -30.00
C PRO A 24 -27.16 -18.13 -30.53
N SER A 25 -26.92 -17.07 -31.30
CA SER A 25 -25.59 -16.67 -31.69
C SER A 25 -24.85 -16.34 -30.38
N ILE A 26 -24.09 -17.29 -29.87
CA ILE A 26 -23.15 -17.03 -28.79
C ILE A 26 -22.08 -16.12 -29.42
N PHE A 27 -22.30 -14.81 -29.31
CA PHE A 27 -21.25 -13.88 -29.68
C PHE A 27 -20.04 -14.19 -28.77
N ALA A 28 -18.91 -14.54 -29.40
CA ALA A 28 -17.66 -14.73 -28.68
C ALA A 28 -17.36 -13.45 -27.89
N LYS A 29 -17.03 -13.61 -26.62
CA LYS A 29 -16.66 -12.48 -25.76
C LYS A 29 -15.29 -11.94 -26.20
N LYS A 30 -15.00 -10.70 -25.81
CA LYS A 30 -13.79 -9.96 -26.22
C LYS A 30 -12.51 -10.79 -26.05
N TYR A 31 -12.43 -11.57 -24.97
CA TYR A 31 -11.24 -12.34 -24.55
C TYR A 31 -11.50 -13.84 -24.37
N ASP A 32 -12.42 -14.43 -25.10
CA ASP A 32 -12.65 -15.88 -25.04
C ASP A 32 -11.35 -16.64 -25.34
N GLY A 33 -10.97 -17.56 -24.43
CA GLY A 33 -9.77 -18.37 -24.51
C GLY A 33 -8.47 -17.69 -24.05
N VAL A 34 -8.50 -16.40 -23.67
CA VAL A 34 -7.36 -15.70 -23.12
C VAL A 34 -7.19 -16.03 -21.64
N THR A 35 -5.98 -16.32 -21.23
CA THR A 35 -5.57 -16.43 -19.81
C THR A 35 -4.51 -15.37 -19.54
N VAL A 36 -4.65 -14.67 -18.42
CA VAL A 36 -3.71 -13.65 -17.93
C VAL A 36 -3.11 -14.13 -16.61
N ASN A 37 -1.79 -14.22 -16.54
CA ASN A 37 -1.03 -14.59 -15.35
C ASN A 37 -0.57 -13.32 -14.61
N ILE A 38 -1.08 -13.08 -13.42
CA ILE A 38 -0.77 -11.89 -12.62
C ILE A 38 -0.05 -12.31 -11.35
N LEU A 39 1.16 -11.80 -11.17
CA LEU A 39 1.95 -12.00 -9.95
C LEU A 39 1.55 -11.00 -8.88
N THR A 40 1.44 -11.44 -7.62
CA THR A 40 1.27 -10.58 -6.46
C THR A 40 1.69 -11.27 -5.16
N MET A 41 1.44 -10.63 -4.01
CA MET A 41 1.69 -11.21 -2.69
C MET A 41 0.74 -12.38 -2.40
N GLU A 42 1.26 -13.48 -1.84
CA GLU A 42 0.47 -14.61 -1.33
C GLU A 42 -0.09 -14.26 0.05
N ALA A 43 -1.25 -13.66 0.08
CA ALA A 43 -1.98 -13.33 1.30
C ALA A 43 -3.46 -13.12 0.98
N PRO A 44 -4.37 -13.12 1.97
CA PRO A 44 -5.75 -12.66 1.79
C PRO A 44 -5.81 -11.22 1.28
N GLN A 45 -4.87 -10.40 1.74
CA GLN A 45 -4.66 -9.04 1.26
C GLN A 45 -4.19 -9.07 -0.21
N ILE A 46 -4.64 -8.11 -1.00
CA ILE A 46 -4.31 -7.86 -2.41
C ILE A 46 -4.70 -9.02 -3.34
N LYS A 47 -4.21 -10.25 -3.10
CA LYS A 47 -4.60 -11.44 -3.89
C LYS A 47 -6.09 -11.76 -3.75
N GLY A 48 -6.64 -11.66 -2.55
CA GLY A 48 -8.04 -12.00 -2.27
C GLY A 48 -9.04 -11.23 -3.13
N PRO A 49 -8.99 -9.89 -3.20
CA PRO A 49 -9.83 -9.09 -4.10
C PRO A 49 -9.71 -9.47 -5.56
N MET A 50 -8.49 -9.72 -6.05
CA MET A 50 -8.25 -10.14 -7.44
C MET A 50 -8.94 -11.49 -7.74
N VAL A 51 -8.78 -12.47 -6.85
CA VAL A 51 -9.44 -13.79 -6.95
C VAL A 51 -10.96 -13.66 -6.86
N LYS A 52 -11.47 -12.77 -6.00
CA LYS A 52 -12.90 -12.48 -5.86
C LYS A 52 -13.49 -11.89 -7.15
N ARG A 53 -12.75 -10.97 -7.80
CA ARG A 53 -13.22 -10.25 -9.01
C ARG A 53 -12.99 -11.02 -10.32
N ALA A 54 -12.06 -11.97 -10.36
CA ALA A 54 -11.73 -12.73 -11.57
C ALA A 54 -12.94 -13.46 -12.20
N PRO A 55 -13.84 -14.12 -11.46
CA PRO A 55 -15.06 -14.73 -12.05
C PRO A 55 -16.01 -13.72 -12.71
N ASP A 56 -16.18 -12.54 -12.14
CA ASP A 56 -17.02 -11.49 -12.72
C ASP A 56 -16.40 -10.96 -14.00
N PHE A 57 -15.11 -10.68 -13.99
CA PHE A 57 -14.38 -10.27 -15.18
C PHE A 57 -14.46 -11.31 -16.30
N LYS A 58 -14.30 -12.60 -15.96
CA LYS A 58 -14.51 -13.70 -16.92
C LYS A 58 -15.93 -13.73 -17.47
N ARG A 59 -16.92 -13.55 -16.61
CA ARG A 59 -18.34 -13.50 -17.03
C ARG A 59 -18.60 -12.35 -18.00
N LEU A 60 -17.96 -11.22 -17.82
CA LEU A 60 -18.09 -10.04 -18.68
C LEU A 60 -17.30 -10.17 -19.99
N THR A 61 -16.06 -10.62 -19.92
CA THR A 61 -15.09 -10.50 -21.02
C THR A 61 -14.65 -11.81 -21.65
N GLY A 62 -14.80 -12.93 -20.96
CA GLY A 62 -14.31 -14.26 -21.38
C GLY A 62 -12.90 -14.61 -20.90
N ALA A 63 -12.10 -13.64 -20.43
CA ALA A 63 -10.74 -13.89 -19.97
C ALA A 63 -10.67 -14.67 -18.67
N ASN A 64 -9.71 -15.59 -18.55
CA ASN A 64 -9.33 -16.21 -17.29
C ASN A 64 -8.22 -15.37 -16.65
N ILE A 65 -8.36 -15.07 -15.36
CA ILE A 65 -7.31 -14.43 -14.56
C ILE A 65 -6.73 -15.49 -13.63
N ASN A 66 -5.43 -15.76 -13.79
CA ASN A 66 -4.65 -16.63 -12.93
C ASN A 66 -3.76 -15.79 -12.02
N VAL A 67 -4.10 -15.74 -10.71
CA VAL A 67 -3.35 -14.94 -9.74
C VAL A 67 -2.29 -15.79 -9.06
N ILE A 68 -1.04 -15.49 -9.34
CA ILE A 68 0.15 -16.17 -8.82
C ILE A 68 0.60 -15.45 -7.55
N GLY A 69 0.43 -16.08 -6.39
CA GLY A 69 0.89 -15.53 -5.12
C GLY A 69 2.28 -16.02 -4.76
N VAL A 70 3.12 -15.11 -4.22
CA VAL A 70 4.43 -15.42 -3.63
C VAL A 70 4.62 -14.61 -2.33
N PRO A 71 5.51 -15.01 -1.42
CA PRO A 71 5.88 -14.17 -0.28
C PRO A 71 6.30 -12.76 -0.74
N PHE A 72 6.06 -11.74 0.09
CA PHE A 72 6.39 -10.35 -0.26
C PHE A 72 7.85 -10.19 -0.72
N SER A 73 8.80 -10.82 0.00
CA SER A 73 10.23 -10.82 -0.33
C SER A 73 10.56 -11.37 -1.72
N ASP A 74 9.69 -12.20 -2.28
CA ASP A 74 9.95 -12.94 -3.53
C ASP A 74 9.34 -12.25 -4.76
N ILE A 75 8.50 -11.22 -4.57
CA ILE A 75 7.84 -10.52 -5.68
C ILE A 75 8.87 -9.87 -6.60
N TYR A 76 9.74 -9.03 -6.04
CA TYR A 76 10.75 -8.30 -6.82
C TYR A 76 11.70 -9.25 -7.57
N PRO A 77 12.40 -10.20 -6.92
CA PRO A 77 13.34 -11.09 -7.63
C PRO A 77 12.64 -11.99 -8.64
N LYS A 78 11.38 -12.38 -8.42
CA LYS A 78 10.62 -13.17 -9.38
C LYS A 78 10.25 -12.36 -10.61
N MET A 79 9.82 -11.10 -10.44
CA MET A 79 9.59 -10.18 -11.57
C MET A 79 10.88 -9.93 -12.34
N GLU A 80 11.97 -9.60 -11.65
CA GLU A 80 13.28 -9.32 -12.26
C GLU A 80 13.75 -10.52 -13.08
N SER A 81 13.70 -11.73 -12.52
CA SER A 81 14.11 -12.94 -13.22
C SER A 81 13.26 -13.25 -14.46
N ASP A 82 11.92 -13.17 -14.33
CA ASP A 82 10.99 -13.50 -15.43
C ASP A 82 11.16 -12.53 -16.61
N PHE A 83 11.24 -11.24 -16.33
CA PHE A 83 11.32 -10.21 -17.37
C PHE A 83 12.72 -10.15 -18.01
N ALA A 84 13.79 -10.24 -17.22
CA ALA A 84 15.16 -10.20 -17.75
C ALA A 84 15.51 -11.42 -18.61
N THR A 85 14.96 -12.60 -18.29
CA THR A 85 15.19 -13.83 -19.08
C THR A 85 14.23 -13.97 -20.25
N GLY A 86 13.17 -13.16 -20.31
CA GLY A 86 12.13 -13.28 -21.33
C GLY A 86 11.31 -14.57 -21.22
N THR A 87 11.21 -15.15 -20.00
CA THR A 87 10.43 -16.37 -19.75
C THR A 87 8.94 -16.12 -20.02
N ASN A 88 8.47 -14.87 -19.82
CA ASN A 88 7.09 -14.44 -20.04
C ASN A 88 6.05 -15.34 -19.35
N SER A 89 6.34 -15.79 -18.13
CA SER A 89 5.36 -16.51 -17.29
C SER A 89 4.45 -15.58 -16.53
N ILE A 90 4.79 -14.28 -16.50
CA ILE A 90 4.08 -13.19 -15.82
C ILE A 90 3.62 -12.17 -16.86
N ASP A 91 2.30 -12.07 -17.09
CA ASP A 91 1.71 -11.12 -18.04
C ASP A 91 1.46 -9.74 -17.42
N GLY A 92 1.32 -9.70 -16.11
CA GLY A 92 1.19 -8.49 -15.30
C GLY A 92 1.53 -8.74 -13.85
N ALA A 93 1.76 -7.69 -13.10
CA ALA A 93 2.04 -7.79 -11.68
C ALA A 93 1.30 -6.71 -10.89
N VAL A 94 0.84 -7.05 -9.67
CA VAL A 94 0.40 -6.08 -8.66
C VAL A 94 1.46 -6.06 -7.57
N PHE A 95 2.13 -4.93 -7.43
CA PHE A 95 3.38 -4.81 -6.67
C PHE A 95 3.54 -3.43 -6.04
N ALA A 96 4.61 -3.24 -5.29
CA ALA A 96 4.96 -1.99 -4.63
C ALA A 96 5.62 -0.99 -5.60
N PRO A 97 4.98 0.14 -5.96
CA PRO A 97 5.40 1.01 -7.07
C PRO A 97 6.74 1.72 -6.88
N GLN A 98 7.32 1.77 -5.67
CA GLN A 98 8.68 2.27 -5.52
C GLN A 98 9.73 1.43 -6.27
N TRP A 99 9.41 0.20 -6.67
CA TRP A 99 10.27 -0.65 -7.51
C TRP A 99 10.12 -0.41 -9.00
N MET A 100 9.13 0.40 -9.44
CA MET A 100 8.75 0.51 -10.84
C MET A 100 9.91 0.93 -11.76
N VAL A 101 10.86 1.73 -11.26
CA VAL A 101 11.97 2.26 -12.07
C VAL A 101 12.83 1.12 -12.62
N ASP A 102 13.07 0.08 -11.82
CA ASP A 102 13.85 -1.11 -12.21
C ASP A 102 13.21 -1.90 -13.37
N PHE A 103 11.92 -1.71 -13.62
CA PHE A 103 11.18 -2.40 -14.67
C PHE A 103 10.80 -1.48 -15.83
N ILE A 104 10.75 -0.17 -15.61
CA ILE A 104 10.45 0.83 -16.66
C ILE A 104 11.71 1.11 -17.50
N GLU A 105 12.86 1.35 -16.87
CA GLU A 105 14.07 1.73 -17.60
C GLU A 105 14.57 0.64 -18.57
N PRO A 106 14.54 -0.67 -18.22
CA PRO A 106 14.83 -1.73 -19.19
C PRO A 106 13.71 -1.96 -20.21
N GLY A 107 12.55 -1.29 -20.07
CA GLY A 107 11.43 -1.39 -21.01
C GLY A 107 10.54 -2.63 -20.80
N TYR A 108 10.42 -3.14 -19.60
CA TYR A 108 9.58 -4.32 -19.30
C TYR A 108 8.11 -3.97 -19.11
N PHE A 109 7.78 -2.73 -18.70
CA PHE A 109 6.40 -2.29 -18.50
C PHE A 109 5.86 -1.50 -19.68
N GLU A 110 4.60 -1.77 -20.04
CA GLU A 110 3.88 -1.04 -21.07
C GLU A 110 3.55 0.39 -20.61
N ASP A 111 3.73 1.38 -21.51
CA ASP A 111 3.21 2.74 -21.33
C ASP A 111 1.69 2.72 -21.44
N LEU A 112 1.01 2.85 -20.30
CA LEU A 112 -0.45 2.80 -20.20
C LEU A 112 -1.12 4.16 -20.53
N THR A 113 -0.35 5.22 -20.76
CA THR A 113 -0.88 6.57 -21.00
C THR A 113 -1.94 6.62 -22.10
N PRO A 114 -1.75 5.96 -23.27
CA PRO A 114 -2.79 5.98 -24.33
C PRO A 114 -4.06 5.24 -23.91
N ARG A 115 -3.91 4.13 -23.14
CA ARG A 115 -5.05 3.34 -22.66
C ARG A 115 -5.87 4.11 -21.65
N ILE A 116 -5.23 4.72 -20.65
CA ILE A 116 -5.89 5.56 -19.62
C ILE A 116 -6.66 6.71 -20.27
N LYS A 117 -6.08 7.38 -21.26
CA LYS A 117 -6.76 8.48 -21.97
C LYS A 117 -8.01 8.03 -22.73
N ALA A 118 -8.05 6.79 -23.18
CA ALA A 118 -9.18 6.22 -23.92
C ALA A 118 -10.23 5.55 -23.01
N ASP A 119 -9.91 5.31 -21.76
CA ASP A 119 -10.73 4.56 -20.80
C ASP A 119 -11.47 5.51 -19.86
N SER A 120 -12.69 5.86 -20.21
CA SER A 120 -13.55 6.68 -19.35
C SER A 120 -14.11 5.93 -18.14
N ALA A 121 -14.10 4.58 -18.17
CA ALA A 121 -14.70 3.77 -17.10
C ALA A 121 -13.85 3.76 -15.83
N ILE A 122 -12.53 3.91 -15.95
CA ILE A 122 -11.64 3.97 -14.80
C ILE A 122 -11.84 5.25 -13.98
N ASP A 123 -12.37 6.31 -14.58
CA ASP A 123 -12.49 7.64 -13.96
C ASP A 123 -11.17 8.08 -13.31
N TRP A 124 -10.14 8.26 -14.17
CA TRP A 124 -8.75 8.48 -13.76
C TRP A 124 -8.59 9.70 -12.84
N ASP A 125 -9.40 10.74 -13.04
CA ASP A 125 -9.31 11.97 -12.26
C ASP A 125 -9.87 11.84 -10.84
N ASP A 126 -10.72 10.85 -10.58
CA ASP A 126 -11.17 10.50 -9.23
C ASP A 126 -10.08 9.76 -8.41
N ILE A 127 -9.08 9.15 -9.05
CA ILE A 127 -7.91 8.61 -8.34
C ILE A 127 -7.12 9.80 -7.75
N GLY A 128 -6.82 9.75 -6.45
CA GLY A 128 -6.14 10.84 -5.74
C GLY A 128 -4.80 11.24 -6.41
N TYR A 129 -4.50 12.52 -6.44
CA TYR A 129 -3.33 13.07 -7.15
C TYR A 129 -2.01 12.38 -6.76
N PHE A 130 -1.81 12.09 -5.47
CA PHE A 130 -0.62 11.38 -4.99
C PHE A 130 -0.44 10.04 -5.72
N PHE A 131 -1.49 9.22 -5.80
CA PHE A 131 -1.42 7.90 -6.43
C PHE A 131 -1.21 8.00 -7.94
N ARG A 132 -1.84 8.96 -8.60
CA ARG A 132 -1.60 9.22 -10.03
C ARG A 132 -0.16 9.67 -10.31
N SER A 133 0.39 10.54 -9.47
CA SER A 133 1.73 11.12 -9.68
C SER A 133 2.85 10.21 -9.18
N PHE A 134 2.77 9.72 -7.94
CA PHE A 134 3.83 8.92 -7.34
C PHE A 134 3.70 7.43 -7.70
N SER A 135 2.50 6.83 -7.48
CA SER A 135 2.36 5.38 -7.64
C SER A 135 2.21 4.94 -9.10
N SER A 136 1.91 5.86 -10.03
CA SER A 136 1.59 5.49 -11.43
C SER A 136 2.49 6.11 -12.47
N THR A 137 3.03 7.31 -12.23
CA THR A 137 3.71 8.09 -13.27
C THR A 137 5.22 8.10 -13.08
N TYR A 138 5.96 7.85 -14.17
CA TYR A 138 7.39 8.02 -14.25
C TYR A 138 7.75 8.67 -15.60
N GLY A 139 8.63 9.68 -15.58
CA GLY A 139 9.02 10.41 -16.80
C GLY A 139 7.85 10.98 -17.61
N GLY A 140 6.75 11.38 -16.95
CA GLY A 140 5.56 11.94 -17.58
C GLY A 140 4.62 10.92 -18.25
N LYS A 141 4.87 9.62 -18.07
CA LYS A 141 4.05 8.52 -18.59
C LYS A 141 3.47 7.68 -17.47
N VAL A 142 2.28 7.13 -17.71
CA VAL A 142 1.61 6.23 -16.75
C VAL A 142 2.03 4.80 -17.04
N TYR A 143 2.51 4.08 -16.03
CA TYR A 143 2.96 2.68 -16.14
C TYR A 143 2.19 1.72 -15.26
N THR A 144 1.49 2.22 -14.24
CA THR A 144 0.71 1.38 -13.34
C THR A 144 -0.69 1.93 -13.12
N ILE A 145 -1.61 1.07 -12.72
CA ILE A 145 -2.95 1.43 -12.24
C ILE A 145 -2.97 1.24 -10.73
N PRO A 146 -3.21 2.29 -9.91
CA PRO A 146 -3.39 2.14 -8.48
C PRO A 146 -4.63 1.31 -8.17
N LEU A 147 -4.47 0.36 -7.25
CA LEU A 147 -5.55 -0.49 -6.74
C LEU A 147 -5.76 -0.31 -5.24
N ASP A 148 -4.85 0.39 -4.59
CA ASP A 148 -4.77 0.54 -3.15
C ASP A 148 -4.08 1.86 -2.79
N GLY A 149 -4.36 2.37 -1.58
CA GLY A 149 -3.75 3.56 -1.02
C GLY A 149 -3.10 3.29 0.32
N ASP A 150 -1.78 3.31 0.39
CA ASP A 150 -1.04 3.02 1.60
C ASP A 150 -0.46 4.26 2.27
N PHE A 151 -0.66 4.32 3.60
CA PHE A 151 -0.12 5.35 4.49
C PHE A 151 0.14 4.74 5.84
N HIS A 152 1.29 5.05 6.42
CA HIS A 152 1.53 4.76 7.82
C HIS A 152 0.79 5.74 8.71
N MET A 153 0.10 5.19 9.71
CA MET A 153 -0.62 5.94 10.73
C MET A 153 -0.38 5.32 12.11
N ILE A 154 -0.70 6.09 13.15
CA ILE A 154 -0.83 5.54 14.50
C ILE A 154 -2.28 5.22 14.76
N TYR A 155 -2.51 4.02 15.28
CA TYR A 155 -3.78 3.62 15.84
C TYR A 155 -3.66 3.49 17.36
N TYR A 156 -4.74 3.85 18.04
CA TYR A 156 -4.79 3.86 19.50
C TYR A 156 -6.14 3.39 20.01
N ARG A 157 -6.16 2.82 21.21
CA ARG A 157 -7.36 2.40 21.91
C ARG A 157 -8.01 3.62 22.56
N THR A 158 -9.11 4.11 21.95
CA THR A 158 -9.87 5.29 22.42
C THR A 158 -10.42 5.07 23.83
N ASP A 159 -10.95 3.87 24.11
CA ASP A 159 -11.50 3.52 25.41
C ASP A 159 -10.44 3.57 26.53
N LEU A 160 -9.20 3.17 26.25
CA LEU A 160 -8.11 3.21 27.24
C LEU A 160 -7.61 4.65 27.47
N LEU A 161 -7.41 5.40 26.40
CA LEU A 161 -6.91 6.77 26.49
C LEU A 161 -7.94 7.67 27.16
N ASP A 162 -9.23 7.56 26.78
CA ASP A 162 -10.32 8.34 27.37
C ASP A 162 -10.47 8.04 28.86
N ALA A 163 -10.44 6.77 29.26
CA ALA A 163 -10.50 6.37 30.67
C ALA A 163 -9.32 6.90 31.50
N ALA A 164 -8.16 7.06 30.88
CA ALA A 164 -6.97 7.61 31.54
C ALA A 164 -6.86 9.13 31.46
N GLY A 165 -7.72 9.80 30.68
CA GLY A 165 -7.66 11.25 30.40
C GLY A 165 -6.42 11.64 29.60
N ILE A 166 -5.92 10.73 28.73
CA ILE A 166 -4.73 10.91 27.91
C ILE A 166 -5.14 11.19 26.46
N ALA A 167 -4.57 12.24 25.86
CA ALA A 167 -4.75 12.53 24.43
C ALA A 167 -3.95 11.57 23.55
N PRO A 168 -4.37 11.35 22.29
CA PRO A 168 -3.55 10.61 21.32
C PRO A 168 -2.15 11.22 21.17
N PRO A 169 -1.10 10.39 20.92
CA PRO A 169 0.26 10.88 20.85
C PRO A 169 0.48 11.79 19.63
N THR A 170 1.09 12.96 19.84
CA THR A 170 1.52 13.88 18.79
C THR A 170 3.02 13.84 18.55
N THR A 171 3.80 13.32 19.52
CA THR A 171 5.24 13.09 19.42
C THR A 171 5.58 11.64 19.71
N TRP A 172 6.77 11.20 19.28
CA TRP A 172 7.25 9.85 19.56
C TRP A 172 7.53 9.62 21.05
N GLU A 173 7.88 10.66 21.78
CA GLU A 173 8.03 10.61 23.24
C GLU A 173 6.67 10.37 23.92
N GLU A 174 5.61 11.00 23.43
CA GLU A 174 4.24 10.75 23.92
C GLU A 174 3.79 9.32 23.56
N TYR A 175 4.16 8.81 22.37
CA TYR A 175 3.88 7.43 21.97
C TYR A 175 4.53 6.42 22.94
N THR A 176 5.84 6.56 23.22
CA THR A 176 6.54 5.65 24.14
C THR A 176 6.03 5.77 25.59
N TYR A 177 5.66 6.98 26.02
CA TYR A 177 5.02 7.20 27.33
C TYR A 177 3.70 6.45 27.42
N ILE A 178 2.80 6.59 26.44
CA ILE A 178 1.51 5.87 26.43
C ILE A 178 1.73 4.36 26.39
N ALA A 179 2.63 3.88 25.54
CA ALA A 179 2.97 2.46 25.47
C ALA A 179 3.44 1.93 26.85
N SER A 180 4.32 2.66 27.55
CA SER A 180 4.80 2.28 28.88
C SER A 180 3.67 2.25 29.91
N ARG A 181 2.68 3.11 29.77
CA ARG A 181 1.57 3.27 30.72
C ARG A 181 0.60 2.09 30.71
N PHE A 182 0.38 1.50 29.51
CA PHE A 182 -0.60 0.42 29.34
C PHE A 182 0.04 -0.97 29.23
N HIS A 183 1.35 -1.07 29.02
CA HIS A 183 2.05 -2.36 28.97
C HIS A 183 1.89 -3.15 30.27
N GLY A 184 1.59 -4.44 30.14
CA GLY A 184 1.39 -5.34 31.27
C GLY A 184 0.00 -5.32 31.90
N GLN A 185 -0.92 -4.49 31.40
CA GLN A 185 -2.33 -4.49 31.83
C GLN A 185 -3.11 -5.52 31.00
N ASP A 186 -4.16 -6.12 31.58
CA ASP A 186 -5.13 -6.92 30.84
C ASP A 186 -6.17 -5.98 30.20
N MET A 187 -5.98 -5.64 28.92
CA MET A 187 -6.80 -4.65 28.20
C MET A 187 -7.98 -5.26 27.45
N ASN A 188 -7.99 -6.58 27.27
CA ASN A 188 -9.05 -7.28 26.57
C ASN A 188 -9.92 -8.16 27.50
N GLY A 189 -9.54 -8.30 28.77
CA GLY A 189 -10.29 -9.01 29.80
C GLY A 189 -10.13 -10.53 29.74
N ASP A 190 -9.03 -11.04 29.17
CA ASP A 190 -8.76 -12.48 29.09
C ASP A 190 -7.93 -13.04 30.25
N GLY A 191 -7.51 -12.19 31.18
CA GLY A 191 -6.72 -12.53 32.35
C GLY A 191 -5.21 -12.59 32.10
N THR A 192 -4.73 -12.20 30.92
CA THR A 192 -3.32 -12.16 30.57
C THR A 192 -2.82 -10.73 30.37
N PRO A 193 -1.55 -10.43 30.71
CA PRO A 193 -0.97 -9.12 30.43
C PRO A 193 -0.87 -8.85 28.91
N ASP A 194 -1.20 -7.63 28.51
CA ASP A 194 -1.19 -7.15 27.15
C ASP A 194 -0.07 -6.13 26.90
N TYR A 195 0.02 -5.61 25.67
CA TYR A 195 1.16 -4.87 25.17
C TYR A 195 0.81 -3.39 24.98
N GLY A 196 1.73 -2.52 25.40
CA GLY A 196 1.58 -1.08 25.18
C GLY A 196 1.76 -0.66 23.72
N SER A 197 2.57 -1.43 22.97
CA SER A 197 2.88 -1.18 21.55
C SER A 197 2.96 -2.49 20.79
N CYS A 198 2.50 -2.51 19.53
CA CYS A 198 2.68 -3.64 18.63
C CYS A 198 3.07 -3.09 17.26
N ILE A 199 4.35 -3.24 16.86
CA ILE A 199 4.87 -2.77 15.58
C ILE A 199 5.54 -3.94 14.87
N SER A 200 5.22 -4.17 13.60
CA SER A 200 5.90 -5.20 12.81
C SER A 200 7.39 -4.89 12.69
N LYS A 201 8.25 -5.86 13.09
CA LYS A 201 9.71 -5.72 13.06
C LYS A 201 10.43 -6.88 12.37
N LYS A 202 9.66 -7.82 11.81
CA LYS A 202 10.24 -8.99 11.13
C LYS A 202 11.03 -8.56 9.90
N ARG A 203 12.28 -9.01 9.85
CA ARG A 203 13.15 -8.81 8.70
C ARG A 203 12.56 -9.43 7.43
N ASN A 204 12.77 -8.79 6.28
CA ASN A 204 12.26 -9.14 4.96
C ASN A 204 10.72 -9.14 4.87
N ALA A 205 10.03 -8.48 5.81
CA ALA A 205 8.58 -8.45 5.90
C ALA A 205 8.05 -7.02 6.13
N GLN A 206 8.50 -6.05 5.34
CA GLN A 206 8.00 -4.67 5.35
C GLN A 206 8.46 -3.81 6.55
N ALA A 207 9.32 -4.32 7.46
CA ALA A 207 9.74 -3.59 8.67
C ALA A 207 10.59 -2.34 8.39
N TYR A 208 11.29 -2.27 7.26
CA TYR A 208 12.15 -1.13 6.89
C TYR A 208 11.39 0.18 6.71
N TRP A 209 10.09 0.15 6.44
CA TRP A 209 9.28 1.37 6.39
C TRP A 209 8.99 1.95 7.79
N MET A 210 8.96 1.11 8.83
CA MET A 210 8.64 1.55 10.19
C MET A 210 9.68 2.55 10.73
N ILE A 211 10.97 2.30 10.49
CA ILE A 211 12.02 3.23 10.94
C ILE A 211 11.93 4.60 10.23
N HIS A 212 11.59 4.62 8.93
CA HIS A 212 11.41 5.88 8.20
C HIS A 212 10.18 6.66 8.66
N SER A 213 9.14 5.98 9.12
CA SER A 213 7.99 6.63 9.76
C SER A 213 8.37 7.36 11.05
N ILE A 214 9.36 6.85 11.77
CA ILE A 214 9.84 7.49 12.99
C ILE A 214 10.80 8.65 12.65
N VAL A 215 11.78 8.40 11.78
CA VAL A 215 12.83 9.39 11.50
C VAL A 215 12.33 10.62 10.75
N GLY A 216 11.25 10.48 9.97
CA GLY A 216 10.74 11.54 9.11
C GLY A 216 10.47 12.85 9.84
N GLY A 217 9.81 12.79 11.00
CA GLY A 217 9.54 13.95 11.84
C GLY A 217 10.78 14.67 12.36
N PHE A 218 11.94 14.02 12.38
CA PHE A 218 13.23 14.61 12.77
C PHE A 218 14.02 15.18 11.59
N ILE A 219 13.90 14.62 10.37
CA ILE A 219 14.77 14.97 9.22
C ILE A 219 14.08 15.88 8.21
N GLN A 220 12.80 15.60 7.85
CA GLN A 220 12.06 16.35 6.83
C GLN A 220 11.24 17.45 7.47
N THR A 221 11.59 18.70 7.19
CA THR A 221 11.01 19.88 7.86
C THR A 221 10.50 20.93 6.90
N LYS A 222 10.92 20.92 5.64
CA LYS A 222 10.66 21.98 4.64
C LYS A 222 9.87 21.50 3.45
N GLY A 223 9.07 20.45 3.65
CA GLY A 223 8.20 19.90 2.63
C GLY A 223 8.80 18.68 1.92
N THR A 224 7.94 18.04 1.14
CA THR A 224 8.22 16.79 0.42
C THR A 224 9.49 16.83 -0.41
N GLY A 225 9.77 17.96 -1.10
CA GLY A 225 10.96 18.12 -1.94
C GLY A 225 12.29 18.13 -1.16
N GLN A 226 12.27 18.27 0.18
CA GLN A 226 13.52 18.23 0.95
C GLN A 226 14.15 16.82 1.00
N GLY A 227 13.32 15.77 0.94
CA GLY A 227 13.74 14.37 1.00
C GLY A 227 14.23 13.93 2.38
N VAL A 228 14.10 12.62 2.65
CA VAL A 228 14.44 12.00 3.94
C VAL A 228 15.57 10.97 3.82
N PHE A 229 15.76 10.37 2.63
CA PHE A 229 16.72 9.29 2.41
C PHE A 229 18.12 9.78 2.10
N PHE A 230 18.22 10.74 1.20
CA PHE A 230 19.48 11.29 0.69
C PHE A 230 19.45 12.81 0.65
N ASP A 231 20.63 13.40 0.69
CA ASP A 231 20.81 14.82 0.36
C ASP A 231 20.55 15.07 -1.13
N THR A 232 19.64 15.98 -1.45
CA THR A 232 19.16 16.24 -2.81
C THR A 232 20.16 16.96 -3.71
N LYS A 233 21.36 17.28 -3.22
CA LYS A 233 22.46 17.89 -4.00
C LYS A 233 23.60 16.94 -4.26
N THR A 234 23.87 16.04 -3.31
CA THR A 234 25.07 15.21 -3.29
C THR A 234 24.80 13.72 -3.34
N MET A 235 23.52 13.29 -3.17
CA MET A 235 23.13 11.90 -2.98
C MET A 235 23.79 11.25 -1.74
N LYS A 236 24.28 12.05 -0.78
CA LYS A 236 24.80 11.50 0.48
C LYS A 236 23.65 10.91 1.30
N PRO A 237 23.79 9.67 1.84
CA PRO A 237 22.79 9.06 2.72
C PRO A 237 22.51 9.90 3.98
N LEU A 238 21.26 9.98 4.39
CA LEU A 238 20.83 10.67 5.61
C LEU A 238 20.54 9.69 6.75
N VAL A 239 21.36 8.66 6.88
CA VAL A 239 21.19 7.55 7.84
C VAL A 239 22.23 7.56 8.97
N ASN A 240 23.30 8.33 8.83
CA ASN A 240 24.34 8.45 9.85
C ASN A 240 24.36 9.89 10.41
N ASN A 241 23.37 10.21 11.25
CA ASN A 241 23.20 11.53 11.86
C ASN A 241 22.38 11.45 13.15
N ALA A 242 22.31 12.56 13.90
CA ALA A 242 21.63 12.62 15.19
C ALA A 242 20.11 12.30 15.11
N ALA A 243 19.45 12.61 14.00
CA ALA A 243 18.03 12.30 13.83
C ALA A 243 17.79 10.79 13.63
N PHE A 244 18.57 10.13 12.79
CA PHE A 244 18.48 8.69 12.58
C PHE A 244 18.87 7.92 13.85
N SER A 245 19.93 8.37 14.56
CA SER A 245 20.30 7.84 15.87
C SER A 245 19.14 7.90 16.87
N ARG A 246 18.44 9.05 16.95
CA ARG A 246 17.27 9.22 17.84
C ARG A 246 16.12 8.29 17.44
N ALA A 247 15.85 8.16 16.14
CA ALA A 247 14.79 7.29 15.65
C ALA A 247 15.07 5.81 15.96
N LEU A 248 16.33 5.36 15.84
CA LEU A 248 16.73 4.02 16.24
C LEU A 248 16.52 3.77 17.75
N ASP A 249 16.83 4.76 18.60
CA ASP A 249 16.56 4.65 20.04
C ASP A 249 15.07 4.47 20.32
N ILE A 250 14.21 5.28 19.70
CA ILE A 250 12.75 5.18 19.84
C ILE A 250 12.27 3.80 19.33
N TYR A 251 12.71 3.38 18.14
CA TYR A 251 12.30 2.11 17.55
C TYR A 251 12.67 0.92 18.44
N LYS A 252 13.89 0.93 19.00
CA LYS A 252 14.31 -0.09 19.98
C LYS A 252 13.56 0.03 21.30
N GLU A 253 13.27 1.25 21.76
CA GLU A 253 12.52 1.46 23.01
C GLU A 253 11.13 0.86 22.95
N THR A 254 10.43 0.92 21.81
CA THR A 254 9.09 0.33 21.66
C THR A 254 9.07 -1.17 21.94
N THR A 255 10.18 -1.91 21.72
CA THR A 255 10.27 -3.34 22.02
C THR A 255 10.09 -3.67 23.52
N LYS A 256 10.38 -2.71 24.40
CA LYS A 256 10.18 -2.90 25.86
C LYS A 256 8.71 -3.02 26.23
N TYR A 257 7.82 -2.54 25.39
CA TYR A 257 6.37 -2.47 25.64
C TYR A 257 5.57 -3.36 24.68
N ALA A 258 6.25 -4.28 24.01
CA ALA A 258 5.76 -5.16 22.96
C ALA A 258 5.80 -6.64 23.35
N PRO A 259 5.29 -7.58 22.54
CA PRO A 259 5.59 -9.00 22.68
C PRO A 259 7.09 -9.26 22.70
N ALA A 260 7.53 -10.24 23.50
CA ALA A 260 8.96 -10.56 23.65
C ALA A 260 9.64 -10.96 22.32
N ASP A 261 8.86 -11.50 21.38
CA ASP A 261 9.28 -11.95 20.06
C ASP A 261 8.92 -10.97 18.93
N GLU A 262 8.60 -9.70 19.24
CA GLU A 262 8.15 -8.69 18.26
C GLU A 262 9.07 -8.57 17.04
N ILE A 263 10.38 -8.79 17.22
CA ILE A 263 11.35 -8.77 16.12
C ILE A 263 11.11 -9.85 15.04
N ASN A 264 10.26 -10.85 15.33
CA ASN A 264 9.87 -11.93 14.41
C ASN A 264 8.44 -11.79 13.90
N LEU A 265 7.70 -10.77 14.37
CA LEU A 265 6.30 -10.55 13.99
C LEU A 265 6.20 -9.70 12.71
N ASP A 266 5.45 -10.21 11.74
CA ASP A 266 5.06 -9.44 10.56
C ASP A 266 3.74 -8.68 10.76
N VAL A 267 3.30 -7.95 9.74
CA VAL A 267 2.08 -7.15 9.82
C VAL A 267 0.82 -7.98 10.09
N GLY A 268 0.76 -9.22 9.60
CA GLY A 268 -0.35 -10.13 9.89
C GLY A 268 -0.44 -10.49 11.37
N ASP A 269 0.72 -10.74 12.01
CA ASP A 269 0.81 -11.07 13.44
C ASP A 269 0.39 -9.87 14.31
N THR A 270 0.92 -8.68 14.04
CA THR A 270 0.60 -7.46 14.82
C THR A 270 -0.86 -7.03 14.64
N ARG A 271 -1.44 -7.19 13.45
CA ARG A 271 -2.86 -6.96 13.17
C ARG A 271 -3.76 -7.95 13.91
N GLY A 272 -3.32 -9.21 14.02
CA GLY A 272 -3.98 -10.22 14.85
C GLY A 272 -4.02 -9.84 16.32
N LEU A 273 -2.91 -9.34 16.88
CA LEU A 273 -2.84 -8.82 18.25
C LEU A 273 -3.74 -7.60 18.46
N TRP A 274 -3.77 -6.67 17.48
CA TRP A 274 -4.65 -5.49 17.54
C TRP A 274 -6.12 -5.88 17.59
N THR A 275 -6.58 -6.71 16.64
CA THR A 275 -7.98 -7.13 16.56
C THR A 275 -8.42 -7.98 17.76
N ALA A 276 -7.48 -8.69 18.40
CA ALA A 276 -7.69 -9.37 19.67
C ALA A 276 -7.75 -8.42 20.89
N GLY A 277 -7.52 -7.11 20.69
CA GLY A 277 -7.55 -6.10 21.76
C GLY A 277 -6.31 -6.11 22.67
N ARG A 278 -5.22 -6.69 22.22
CA ARG A 278 -4.00 -6.89 23.01
C ARG A 278 -2.96 -5.79 22.91
N CYS A 279 -3.22 -4.73 22.11
CA CYS A 279 -2.31 -3.61 21.92
C CYS A 279 -2.99 -2.30 22.31
N ALA A 280 -2.32 -1.42 23.04
CA ALA A 280 -2.81 -0.06 23.30
C ALA A 280 -2.57 0.88 22.12
N LEU A 281 -1.42 0.74 21.47
CA LEU A 281 -0.96 1.50 20.31
C LEU A 281 -0.39 0.56 19.23
N THR A 282 -0.51 0.96 17.97
CA THR A 282 0.23 0.34 16.86
C THR A 282 0.58 1.38 15.80
N LEU A 283 1.71 1.16 15.11
CA LEU A 283 2.09 1.81 13.86
C LEU A 283 1.83 0.82 12.74
N ASP A 284 0.93 1.15 11.82
CA ASP A 284 0.54 0.26 10.72
C ASP A 284 -0.06 1.10 9.57
N TRP A 285 -0.36 0.46 8.46
CA TRP A 285 -1.09 1.05 7.33
C TRP A 285 -2.57 1.25 7.62
N GLY A 286 -3.32 1.67 6.59
CA GLY A 286 -4.76 1.91 6.66
C GLY A 286 -5.60 0.71 7.08
N ASP A 287 -5.11 -0.50 6.91
CA ASP A 287 -5.81 -1.77 7.19
C ASP A 287 -6.39 -1.88 8.60
N ILE A 288 -5.71 -1.33 9.60
CA ILE A 288 -6.17 -1.39 11.00
C ILE A 288 -7.56 -0.79 11.16
N GLY A 289 -7.87 0.30 10.44
CA GLY A 289 -9.18 0.94 10.51
C GLY A 289 -10.31 0.01 10.10
N THR A 290 -10.14 -0.69 8.99
CA THR A 290 -11.13 -1.64 8.45
C THR A 290 -11.13 -2.98 9.18
N LEU A 291 -9.98 -3.49 9.60
CA LEU A 291 -9.89 -4.70 10.44
C LEU A 291 -10.55 -4.51 11.81
N ALA A 292 -10.54 -3.28 12.34
CA ALA A 292 -11.16 -2.98 13.63
C ALA A 292 -12.69 -3.21 13.65
N ILE A 293 -13.37 -3.07 12.50
CA ILE A 293 -14.82 -3.30 12.39
C ILE A 293 -15.19 -4.72 11.98
N GLU A 294 -14.23 -5.56 11.65
CA GLU A 294 -14.47 -6.94 11.26
C GLU A 294 -15.17 -7.76 12.35
N LYS A 295 -15.96 -8.74 11.91
CA LYS A 295 -16.66 -9.62 12.83
C LYS A 295 -15.69 -10.39 13.73
N GLY A 296 -15.84 -10.23 15.03
CA GLY A 296 -14.98 -10.86 16.05
C GLY A 296 -13.86 -9.97 16.56
N SER A 297 -13.62 -8.80 15.96
CA SER A 297 -12.68 -7.81 16.49
C SER A 297 -13.11 -7.34 17.88
N LYS A 298 -12.18 -7.35 18.83
CA LYS A 298 -12.38 -6.86 20.22
C LYS A 298 -12.26 -5.33 20.32
N VAL A 299 -11.80 -4.68 19.25
CA VAL A 299 -11.54 -3.24 19.20
C VAL A 299 -12.55 -2.47 18.35
N ASN A 300 -13.65 -3.11 17.93
CA ASN A 300 -14.73 -2.43 17.22
C ASN A 300 -15.31 -1.32 18.08
N GLY A 301 -15.37 -0.10 17.53
CA GLY A 301 -15.80 1.12 18.24
C GLY A 301 -14.80 1.65 19.28
N LYS A 302 -13.57 1.05 19.36
CA LYS A 302 -12.53 1.42 20.31
C LYS A 302 -11.22 1.83 19.63
N THR A 303 -11.20 1.90 18.31
CA THR A 303 -10.02 2.24 17.50
C THR A 303 -10.11 3.69 17.06
N GLY A 304 -9.10 4.50 17.42
CA GLY A 304 -8.85 5.82 16.87
C GLY A 304 -7.61 5.78 15.96
N ALA A 305 -7.54 6.72 15.01
CA ALA A 305 -6.43 6.89 14.10
C ALA A 305 -5.90 8.33 14.13
N SER A 306 -4.61 8.52 13.93
CA SER A 306 -3.96 9.81 13.75
C SER A 306 -2.79 9.72 12.78
N ILE A 307 -2.37 10.87 12.25
CA ILE A 307 -1.11 10.95 11.49
C ILE A 307 0.05 10.50 12.38
N LEU A 308 1.17 10.15 11.73
CA LEU A 308 2.40 9.78 12.45
C LEU A 308 2.80 10.84 13.48
N PRO A 309 3.24 10.43 14.67
CA PRO A 309 3.85 11.34 15.64
C PRO A 309 5.03 12.07 15.03
N GLY A 310 5.20 13.32 15.41
CA GLY A 310 6.29 14.16 14.96
C GLY A 310 7.35 14.36 16.04
N SER A 311 8.13 15.44 15.87
CA SER A 311 9.15 15.83 16.83
C SER A 311 9.18 17.34 17.07
N ARG A 312 9.56 17.73 18.30
CA ARG A 312 9.89 19.12 18.66
C ARG A 312 11.37 19.44 18.42
N LEU A 313 12.18 18.43 18.14
CA LEU A 313 13.58 18.56 17.77
C LEU A 313 13.78 18.09 16.33
N VAL A 314 14.53 18.82 15.54
CA VAL A 314 14.76 18.51 14.12
C VAL A 314 16.21 18.64 13.76
N LEU A 315 16.66 17.89 12.76
CA LEU A 315 18.03 17.90 12.27
C LEU A 315 18.35 19.25 11.60
N ASP A 316 19.33 19.94 12.14
CA ASP A 316 20.02 20.99 11.39
C ASP A 316 21.07 20.32 10.49
N ARG A 317 20.79 20.26 9.20
CA ARG A 317 21.67 19.58 8.23
C ARG A 317 23.06 20.23 8.08
N ALA A 318 23.22 21.47 8.55
CA ALA A 318 24.50 22.15 8.49
C ALA A 318 25.42 21.80 9.68
N SER A 319 24.86 21.69 10.88
CA SER A 319 25.61 21.30 12.08
C SER A 319 25.62 19.80 12.35
N GLY A 320 24.65 19.05 11.80
CA GLY A 320 24.45 17.63 12.10
C GLY A 320 23.71 17.37 13.44
N GLU A 321 23.33 18.42 14.16
CA GLU A 321 22.75 18.33 15.49
C GLU A 321 21.22 18.42 15.48
N LEU A 322 20.57 17.87 16.52
CA LEU A 322 19.15 18.10 16.78
C LEU A 322 18.96 19.46 17.47
N VAL A 323 18.13 20.30 16.86
CA VAL A 323 17.80 21.65 17.35
C VAL A 323 16.29 21.82 17.50
N PRO A 324 15.81 22.73 18.36
CA PRO A 324 14.38 22.99 18.53
C PRO A 324 13.70 23.38 17.21
N CYS A 325 12.56 22.74 16.93
CA CYS A 325 11.65 23.14 15.86
C CYS A 325 11.08 24.53 16.15
N ASN A 326 11.09 25.41 15.16
CA ASN A 326 10.47 26.73 15.19
C ASN A 326 9.94 27.08 13.79
N ALA A 327 9.21 28.16 13.65
CA ALA A 327 8.57 28.52 12.38
C ALA A 327 9.54 28.68 11.19
N ALA A 328 10.80 29.07 11.43
CA ALA A 328 11.80 29.20 10.37
C ALA A 328 12.37 27.85 9.91
N ARG A 329 12.51 26.89 10.84
CA ARG A 329 13.03 25.55 10.54
C ARG A 329 11.93 24.60 10.08
N CYS A 330 10.75 24.71 10.69
CA CYS A 330 9.60 23.82 10.47
C CYS A 330 8.36 24.65 10.09
N PRO A 331 8.29 25.19 8.86
CA PRO A 331 7.18 26.06 8.46
C PRO A 331 5.82 25.35 8.45
N TYR A 332 5.83 24.02 8.43
CA TYR A 332 4.61 23.18 8.42
C TYR A 332 4.29 22.54 9.78
N ALA A 333 5.01 22.93 10.84
CA ALA A 333 4.77 22.37 12.17
C ALA A 333 3.36 22.69 12.68
N ILE A 334 2.73 21.71 13.32
CA ILE A 334 1.43 21.83 13.97
C ILE A 334 1.69 21.94 15.48
N ASN A 335 1.30 23.07 16.11
CA ASN A 335 1.52 23.32 17.55
C ASN A 335 2.99 23.10 18.00
N GLY A 336 3.95 23.48 17.15
CA GLY A 336 5.39 23.36 17.43
C GLY A 336 5.94 21.92 17.30
N VAL A 337 5.16 20.99 16.73
CA VAL A 337 5.57 19.63 16.41
C VAL A 337 5.71 19.51 14.90
N ASN A 338 6.87 19.07 14.44
CA ASN A 338 7.13 18.77 13.04
C ASN A 338 6.64 17.36 12.72
N HIS A 339 5.55 17.26 11.98
CA HIS A 339 5.02 15.99 11.46
C HIS A 339 5.53 15.80 10.02
N ALA A 340 5.88 14.56 9.70
CA ALA A 340 6.20 14.15 8.34
C ALA A 340 5.49 12.81 8.05
N PRO A 341 4.20 12.87 7.69
CA PRO A 341 3.43 11.66 7.36
C PRO A 341 4.10 10.89 6.23
N PHE A 342 4.01 9.58 6.25
CA PHE A 342 4.67 8.72 5.28
C PHE A 342 3.65 7.81 4.58
N ALA A 343 3.50 8.01 3.27
CA ALA A 343 2.77 7.11 2.40
C ALA A 343 3.70 6.00 1.94
N ALA A 344 4.03 5.08 2.85
CA ALA A 344 4.98 3.98 2.63
C ALA A 344 4.60 3.20 1.37
N PHE A 345 5.51 3.11 0.42
CA PHE A 345 5.46 2.65 -0.97
C PHE A 345 4.36 3.23 -1.89
N GLY A 346 3.29 3.79 -1.36
CA GLY A 346 2.25 4.48 -2.16
C GLY A 346 1.07 3.61 -2.59
N GLY A 347 0.95 2.41 -2.05
CA GLY A 347 -0.15 1.48 -2.34
C GLY A 347 0.12 0.53 -3.50
N TRP A 348 -0.53 -0.62 -3.49
CA TRP A 348 -0.36 -1.66 -4.51
C TRP A 348 -0.90 -1.21 -5.86
N SER A 349 -0.09 -1.41 -6.90
CA SER A 349 -0.41 -0.95 -8.26
C SER A 349 -0.16 -2.04 -9.30
N GLY A 350 -1.02 -2.08 -10.32
CA GLY A 350 -0.98 -3.07 -11.41
C GLY A 350 -0.19 -2.57 -12.61
N ALA A 351 0.80 -3.35 -13.10
CA ALA A 351 1.53 -3.10 -14.34
C ALA A 351 1.37 -4.24 -15.34
N VAL A 352 1.50 -3.92 -16.63
CA VAL A 352 1.39 -4.86 -17.75
C VAL A 352 2.77 -5.11 -18.35
N ASN A 353 3.13 -6.40 -18.53
CA ASN A 353 4.35 -6.81 -19.20
C ASN A 353 4.28 -6.49 -20.70
N VAL A 354 5.26 -5.72 -21.21
CA VAL A 354 5.32 -5.34 -22.62
C VAL A 354 5.45 -6.54 -23.55
N SER A 355 6.08 -7.63 -23.08
CA SER A 355 6.37 -8.83 -23.87
C SER A 355 5.19 -9.83 -23.96
N ALA A 356 4.10 -9.62 -23.21
CA ALA A 356 2.92 -10.44 -23.33
C ALA A 356 2.21 -10.23 -24.67
N ASP A 357 1.49 -11.25 -25.15
CA ASP A 357 0.72 -11.17 -26.40
C ASP A 357 -0.30 -10.02 -26.36
N ALA A 358 -0.58 -9.39 -27.50
CA ALA A 358 -1.43 -8.19 -27.58
C ALA A 358 -2.78 -8.37 -26.89
N LYS A 359 -3.48 -9.51 -27.12
CA LYS A 359 -4.76 -9.79 -26.46
C LYS A 359 -4.62 -10.00 -24.95
N VAL A 360 -3.51 -10.58 -24.51
CA VAL A 360 -3.22 -10.80 -23.09
C VAL A 360 -2.96 -9.46 -22.41
N LYS A 361 -2.17 -8.57 -23.03
CA LYS A 361 -1.96 -7.20 -22.55
C LYS A 361 -3.27 -6.41 -22.44
N ASP A 362 -4.13 -6.50 -23.47
CA ASP A 362 -5.43 -5.85 -23.45
C ASP A 362 -6.30 -6.38 -22.29
N ALA A 363 -6.31 -7.70 -22.07
CA ALA A 363 -7.07 -8.30 -20.99
C ALA A 363 -6.48 -7.99 -19.60
N ALA A 364 -5.15 -7.91 -19.46
CA ALA A 364 -4.48 -7.51 -18.23
C ALA A 364 -4.82 -6.06 -17.84
N TYR A 365 -4.70 -5.14 -18.81
CA TYR A 365 -5.08 -3.75 -18.61
C TYR A 365 -6.55 -3.62 -18.22
N ASP A 366 -7.46 -4.24 -18.97
CA ASP A 366 -8.91 -4.17 -18.72
C ASP A 366 -9.26 -4.77 -17.34
N PHE A 367 -8.52 -5.78 -16.88
CA PHE A 367 -8.73 -6.33 -15.53
C PHE A 367 -8.29 -5.34 -14.44
N PHE A 368 -7.14 -4.72 -14.57
CA PHE A 368 -6.69 -3.70 -13.61
C PHE A 368 -7.61 -2.48 -13.62
N SER A 369 -8.03 -2.02 -14.81
CA SER A 369 -9.03 -0.96 -14.92
C SER A 369 -10.35 -1.34 -14.27
N PHE A 370 -10.85 -2.56 -14.52
CA PHE A 370 -12.07 -3.08 -13.89
C PHE A 370 -11.98 -3.09 -12.36
N MET A 371 -10.85 -3.57 -11.80
CA MET A 371 -10.60 -3.54 -10.35
C MET A 371 -10.59 -2.10 -9.80
N ALA A 372 -10.01 -1.16 -10.53
CA ALA A 372 -9.86 0.23 -10.12
C ALA A 372 -11.16 1.04 -10.22
N GLN A 373 -12.17 0.62 -11.02
CA GLN A 373 -13.44 1.33 -11.14
C GLN A 373 -14.10 1.53 -9.78
N ALA A 374 -14.77 2.67 -9.59
CA ALA A 374 -15.39 3.03 -8.32
C ALA A 374 -16.37 1.96 -7.79
N GLU A 375 -17.11 1.28 -8.69
CA GLU A 375 -18.05 0.23 -8.32
C GLU A 375 -17.39 -0.93 -7.56
N GLN A 376 -16.21 -1.40 -8.02
CA GLN A 376 -15.46 -2.48 -7.40
C GLN A 376 -14.62 -1.99 -6.23
N SER A 377 -13.86 -0.92 -6.45
CA SER A 377 -12.91 -0.42 -5.45
C SER A 377 -13.58 0.13 -4.19
N ASN A 378 -14.76 0.76 -4.31
CA ASN A 378 -15.50 1.26 -3.13
C ASN A 378 -15.95 0.15 -2.18
N GLU A 379 -16.25 -1.04 -2.72
CA GLU A 379 -16.51 -2.22 -1.88
C GLU A 379 -15.20 -2.74 -1.28
N ASP A 380 -14.17 -2.92 -2.12
CA ASP A 380 -12.93 -3.59 -1.71
C ASP A 380 -12.18 -2.82 -0.61
N VAL A 381 -12.14 -1.48 -0.64
CA VAL A 381 -11.48 -0.66 0.39
C VAL A 381 -12.18 -0.62 1.74
N THR A 382 -13.42 -1.10 1.82
CA THR A 382 -14.18 -1.14 3.09
C THR A 382 -14.14 -2.49 3.80
N ILE A 383 -13.48 -3.49 3.22
CA ILE A 383 -13.35 -4.85 3.76
C ILE A 383 -11.93 -5.04 4.27
N GLY A 384 -11.74 -5.14 5.59
CA GLY A 384 -10.42 -5.15 6.22
C GLY A 384 -9.46 -6.22 5.71
N ILE A 385 -9.96 -7.45 5.46
CA ILE A 385 -9.11 -8.55 4.99
C ILE A 385 -8.59 -8.37 3.56
N THR A 386 -9.13 -7.41 2.79
CA THR A 386 -8.65 -7.14 1.42
C THR A 386 -7.26 -6.50 1.39
N GLY A 387 -6.86 -5.82 2.45
CA GLY A 387 -5.64 -5.01 2.51
C GLY A 387 -5.65 -3.86 1.49
N MET A 388 -6.83 -3.43 1.05
CA MET A 388 -7.00 -2.29 0.15
C MET A 388 -7.52 -1.10 0.93
N ASN A 389 -6.82 0.01 0.83
CA ASN A 389 -7.11 1.26 1.52
C ASN A 389 -7.61 2.32 0.54
N PRO A 390 -8.29 3.38 0.99
CA PRO A 390 -8.87 4.38 0.10
C PRO A 390 -7.78 5.14 -0.68
N TYR A 391 -8.00 5.26 -1.98
CA TYR A 391 -7.11 5.95 -2.92
C TYR A 391 -7.86 6.86 -3.92
N ARG A 392 -9.19 6.81 -3.93
CA ARG A 392 -10.04 7.66 -4.78
C ARG A 392 -10.61 8.82 -3.98
N VAL A 393 -10.74 9.99 -4.60
CA VAL A 393 -11.33 11.18 -3.96
C VAL A 393 -12.75 10.91 -3.45
N SER A 394 -13.57 10.25 -4.28
CA SER A 394 -14.93 9.87 -3.92
C SER A 394 -15.03 8.98 -2.69
N GLN A 395 -14.00 8.17 -2.40
CA GLN A 395 -13.97 7.31 -1.21
C GLN A 395 -13.84 8.10 0.09
N PHE A 396 -13.19 9.26 0.06
CA PHE A 396 -13.09 10.17 1.20
C PHE A 396 -14.34 11.04 1.41
N GLU A 397 -15.09 11.29 0.34
CA GLU A 397 -16.29 12.13 0.40
C GLU A 397 -17.55 11.35 0.81
N SER A 398 -17.60 10.06 0.49
CA SER A 398 -18.80 9.23 0.70
C SER A 398 -18.76 8.50 2.05
N ILE A 399 -19.00 9.23 3.16
CA ILE A 399 -19.05 8.64 4.51
C ILE A 399 -20.10 7.49 4.62
N ASN A 400 -21.12 7.50 3.77
CA ASN A 400 -22.16 6.47 3.76
C ASN A 400 -21.65 5.09 3.36
N ASN A 401 -20.64 4.99 2.50
CA ASN A 401 -20.02 3.72 2.13
C ASN A 401 -19.39 3.07 3.37
N TRP A 402 -18.71 3.87 4.19
CA TRP A 402 -18.04 3.41 5.40
C TRP A 402 -19.00 3.03 6.51
N THR A 403 -20.07 3.83 6.72
CA THR A 403 -21.10 3.47 7.70
C THR A 403 -21.90 2.25 7.26
N GLY A 404 -22.12 2.07 5.96
CA GLY A 404 -22.71 0.86 5.40
C GLY A 404 -21.87 -0.39 5.62
N ALA A 405 -20.54 -0.24 5.65
CA ALA A 405 -19.59 -1.32 5.93
C ALA A 405 -19.46 -1.67 7.43
N GLY A 406 -20.02 -0.84 8.33
CA GLY A 406 -20.04 -1.13 9.77
C GLY A 406 -19.30 -0.12 10.66
N PHE A 407 -18.68 0.92 10.08
CA PHE A 407 -18.14 2.02 10.88
C PHE A 407 -19.26 2.81 11.56
N SER A 408 -19.03 3.26 12.79
CA SER A 408 -19.80 4.41 13.29
C SER A 408 -19.39 5.66 12.49
N LYS A 409 -20.28 6.64 12.39
CA LYS A 409 -19.96 7.91 11.71
C LYS A 409 -18.72 8.57 12.31
N ALA A 410 -18.57 8.55 13.64
CA ALA A 410 -17.42 9.11 14.32
C ALA A 410 -16.12 8.38 13.96
N ALA A 411 -16.12 7.04 13.97
CA ALA A 411 -14.95 6.22 13.61
C ALA A 411 -14.55 6.43 12.14
N ALA A 412 -15.51 6.44 11.22
CA ALA A 412 -15.25 6.72 9.81
C ALA A 412 -14.67 8.12 9.60
N THR A 413 -15.25 9.14 10.26
CA THR A 413 -14.74 10.52 10.17
C THR A 413 -13.31 10.65 10.71
N ASN A 414 -13.00 9.98 11.84
CA ASN A 414 -11.66 9.97 12.41
C ASN A 414 -10.66 9.26 11.49
N TYR A 415 -10.98 8.06 11.03
CA TYR A 415 -10.12 7.24 10.15
C TYR A 415 -9.82 7.97 8.84
N LEU A 416 -10.85 8.37 8.10
CA LEU A 416 -10.67 9.08 6.82
C LEU A 416 -9.99 10.44 7.01
N GLY A 417 -10.28 11.11 8.13
CA GLY A 417 -9.65 12.38 8.50
C GLY A 417 -8.15 12.25 8.74
N ALA A 418 -7.69 11.17 9.37
CA ALA A 418 -6.27 10.89 9.57
C ALA A 418 -5.54 10.61 8.25
N ILE A 419 -6.15 9.82 7.35
CA ILE A 419 -5.60 9.56 6.02
C ILE A 419 -5.53 10.87 5.22
N LYS A 420 -6.61 11.63 5.20
CA LYS A 420 -6.66 12.92 4.49
C LYS A 420 -5.61 13.90 5.02
N ALA A 421 -5.42 13.98 6.33
CA ALA A 421 -4.40 14.83 6.95
C ALA A 421 -2.97 14.40 6.53
N SER A 422 -2.74 13.12 6.31
CA SER A 422 -1.47 12.61 5.76
C SER A 422 -1.28 13.02 4.30
N LEU A 423 -2.30 12.83 3.45
CA LEU A 423 -2.26 13.16 2.02
C LEU A 423 -2.17 14.67 1.75
N ASP A 424 -2.84 15.49 2.58
CA ASP A 424 -2.84 16.95 2.44
C ASP A 424 -1.59 17.61 3.05
N SER A 425 -0.73 16.84 3.73
CA SER A 425 0.45 17.40 4.39
C SER A 425 1.48 17.87 3.35
N PRO A 426 1.88 19.15 3.37
CA PRO A 426 2.95 19.63 2.50
C PRO A 426 4.32 19.05 2.87
N ASN A 427 4.41 18.37 4.01
CA ASN A 427 5.61 17.74 4.53
C ASN A 427 5.54 16.20 4.48
N MET A 428 4.65 15.62 3.66
CA MET A 428 4.55 14.18 3.49
C MET A 428 5.84 13.60 2.90
N ILE A 429 6.29 12.48 3.43
CA ILE A 429 7.43 11.73 2.88
C ILE A 429 6.95 10.95 1.65
N LEU A 430 7.69 11.07 0.54
CA LEU A 430 7.63 10.13 -0.57
C LEU A 430 8.64 9.01 -0.33
N ASP A 431 8.26 7.80 -0.67
CA ASP A 431 9.17 6.66 -0.55
C ASP A 431 10.34 6.76 -1.53
N LEU A 432 11.39 6.02 -1.27
CA LEU A 432 12.57 5.97 -2.13
C LEU A 432 12.22 5.27 -3.44
N ARG A 433 12.17 6.01 -4.55
CA ARG A 433 11.87 5.49 -5.88
C ARG A 433 13.06 5.77 -6.82
N VAL A 434 14.07 4.94 -6.69
CA VAL A 434 15.32 4.99 -7.48
C VAL A 434 15.69 3.59 -7.97
N PRO A 435 16.52 3.46 -9.00
CA PRO A 435 17.05 2.16 -9.41
C PRO A 435 17.68 1.39 -8.24
N LYS A 436 17.42 0.09 -8.18
CA LYS A 436 17.85 -0.82 -7.11
C LYS A 436 17.35 -0.45 -5.70
N ASN A 437 16.18 0.20 -5.63
CA ASN A 437 15.53 0.53 -4.36
C ASN A 437 15.51 -0.65 -3.37
N GLN A 438 15.18 -1.84 -3.85
CA GLN A 438 15.12 -3.06 -3.04
C GLN A 438 16.45 -3.34 -2.31
N ARG A 439 17.61 -3.07 -2.94
CA ARG A 439 18.92 -3.25 -2.29
C ARG A 439 19.13 -2.25 -1.16
N TYR A 440 18.75 -0.98 -1.36
CA TYR A 440 18.88 0.05 -0.33
C TYR A 440 18.02 -0.27 0.90
N GLN A 441 16.73 -0.57 0.70
CA GLN A 441 15.78 -0.69 1.79
C GLN A 441 15.70 -2.12 2.36
N GLN A 442 15.38 -3.13 1.54
CA GLN A 442 15.16 -4.49 2.06
C GLN A 442 16.47 -5.21 2.39
N VAL A 443 17.54 -5.00 1.60
CA VAL A 443 18.79 -5.73 1.82
C VAL A 443 19.64 -5.01 2.87
N VAL A 444 19.98 -3.75 2.67
CA VAL A 444 20.91 -3.05 3.58
C VAL A 444 20.19 -2.54 4.83
N LEU A 445 19.22 -1.62 4.67
CA LEU A 445 18.56 -0.97 5.79
C LEU A 445 17.90 -1.96 6.75
N ASP A 446 17.04 -2.82 6.20
CA ASP A 446 16.27 -3.78 7.02
C ASP A 446 17.17 -4.74 7.80
N THR A 447 18.26 -5.19 7.18
CA THR A 447 19.22 -6.08 7.84
C THR A 447 19.91 -5.38 9.02
N GLU A 448 20.47 -4.19 8.82
CA GLU A 448 21.27 -3.56 9.87
C GLU A 448 20.41 -2.98 11.00
N VAL A 449 19.21 -2.48 10.69
CA VAL A 449 18.22 -2.09 11.71
C VAL A 449 17.80 -3.29 12.54
N HIS A 450 17.51 -4.44 11.90
CA HIS A 450 17.16 -5.67 12.63
C HIS A 450 18.29 -6.15 13.55
N ARG A 451 19.54 -6.14 13.08
CA ARG A 451 20.72 -6.52 13.88
C ARG A 451 20.92 -5.61 15.10
N PHE A 452 20.67 -4.30 14.95
CA PHE A 452 20.70 -3.37 16.06
C PHE A 452 19.57 -3.62 17.06
N VAL A 453 18.33 -3.81 16.59
CA VAL A 453 17.18 -4.04 17.49
C VAL A 453 17.34 -5.34 18.26
N SER A 454 17.84 -6.40 17.62
CA SER A 454 18.15 -7.68 18.26
C SER A 454 19.32 -7.61 19.25
N GLY A 455 20.14 -6.56 19.20
CA GLY A 455 21.30 -6.37 20.05
C GLY A 455 22.56 -7.07 19.54
N GLU A 456 22.59 -7.49 18.28
CA GLU A 456 23.75 -8.12 17.64
C GLU A 456 24.89 -7.11 17.40
N ILE A 457 24.53 -5.87 17.04
CA ILE A 457 25.48 -4.77 16.79
C ILE A 457 25.09 -3.51 17.57
N SER A 458 26.02 -2.57 17.70
CA SER A 458 25.76 -1.26 18.28
C SER A 458 24.94 -0.37 17.33
N LYS A 459 24.38 0.70 17.84
CA LYS A 459 23.65 1.70 17.06
C LYS A 459 24.55 2.41 16.05
N GLU A 460 25.73 2.77 16.49
CA GLU A 460 26.75 3.43 15.70
C GLU A 460 27.20 2.52 14.55
N GLU A 461 27.47 1.25 14.83
CA GLU A 461 27.83 0.25 13.83
C GLU A 461 26.69 0.04 12.80
N ALA A 462 25.42 0.02 13.24
CA ALA A 462 24.29 -0.09 12.32
C ALA A 462 24.21 1.11 11.36
N MET A 463 24.36 2.35 11.89
CA MET A 463 24.33 3.55 11.06
C MET A 463 25.49 3.60 10.06
N GLU A 464 26.71 3.24 10.48
CA GLU A 464 27.87 3.16 9.61
C GLU A 464 27.66 2.14 8.48
N ARG A 465 27.21 0.93 8.80
CA ARG A 465 26.96 -0.13 7.80
C ARG A 465 25.85 0.23 6.81
N ILE A 466 24.81 0.93 7.26
CA ILE A 466 23.76 1.40 6.36
C ILE A 466 24.31 2.47 5.44
N GLU A 467 25.07 3.45 5.95
CA GLU A 467 25.70 4.50 5.15
C GLU A 467 26.65 3.92 4.09
N GLU A 468 27.56 3.03 4.50
CA GLU A 468 28.50 2.35 3.61
C GLU A 468 27.77 1.54 2.52
N GLY A 469 26.82 0.70 2.88
CA GLY A 469 26.08 -0.11 1.91
C GLY A 469 25.25 0.74 0.95
N TRP A 470 24.70 1.86 1.39
CA TRP A 470 23.98 2.78 0.52
C TRP A 470 24.94 3.55 -0.41
N GLU A 471 26.11 3.94 0.07
CA GLU A 471 27.16 4.56 -0.75
C GLU A 471 27.67 3.56 -1.82
N GLU A 472 27.93 2.29 -1.45
CA GLU A 472 28.36 1.28 -2.39
C GLU A 472 27.36 1.08 -3.55
N ILE A 473 26.06 1.01 -3.23
CA ILE A 473 25.01 0.88 -4.26
C ILE A 473 24.97 2.15 -5.14
N THR A 474 25.09 3.33 -4.52
CA THR A 474 25.07 4.63 -5.23
C THR A 474 26.24 4.73 -6.21
N GLU A 475 27.45 4.34 -5.80
CA GLU A 475 28.63 4.36 -6.68
C GLU A 475 28.54 3.29 -7.79
N GLU A 476 28.05 2.06 -7.48
CA GLU A 476 27.86 1.00 -8.47
C GLU A 476 26.88 1.42 -9.57
N MET A 477 25.78 2.09 -9.19
CA MET A 477 24.74 2.51 -10.12
C MET A 477 25.02 3.84 -10.84
N GLY A 478 26.04 4.58 -10.41
CA GLY A 478 26.32 5.93 -10.86
C GLY A 478 25.62 7.00 -10.01
N ARG A 479 26.40 7.80 -9.29
CA ARG A 479 25.88 8.79 -8.34
C ARG A 479 24.98 9.84 -9.01
N ASP A 480 25.36 10.32 -10.19
CA ASP A 480 24.60 11.34 -10.91
C ASP A 480 23.26 10.81 -11.42
N GLU A 481 23.22 9.56 -11.87
CA GLU A 481 22.02 8.85 -12.31
C GLU A 481 21.07 8.64 -11.11
N GLN A 482 21.58 8.16 -9.99
CA GLN A 482 20.80 7.98 -8.76
C GLN A 482 20.27 9.29 -8.22
N LEU A 483 21.09 10.35 -8.21
CA LEU A 483 20.67 11.69 -7.81
C LEU A 483 19.56 12.23 -8.71
N SER A 484 19.69 12.05 -10.02
CA SER A 484 18.67 12.44 -10.99
C SER A 484 17.33 11.72 -10.74
N ALA A 485 17.37 10.40 -10.54
CA ALA A 485 16.18 9.59 -10.25
C ALA A 485 15.52 10.02 -8.93
N TYR A 486 16.33 10.25 -7.89
CA TYR A 486 15.82 10.72 -6.58
C TYR A 486 15.17 12.10 -6.67
N ARG A 487 15.81 13.04 -7.36
CA ARG A 487 15.26 14.38 -7.60
C ARG A 487 13.96 14.33 -8.40
N ASN A 488 13.90 13.53 -9.47
CA ASN A 488 12.67 13.32 -10.26
C ASN A 488 11.52 12.79 -9.38
N THR A 489 11.81 11.88 -8.44
CA THR A 489 10.81 11.39 -7.48
C THR A 489 10.27 12.51 -6.59
N LEU A 490 11.12 13.46 -6.19
CA LEU A 490 10.77 14.59 -5.33
C LEU A 490 10.16 15.78 -6.09
N GLY A 491 10.05 15.72 -7.42
CA GLY A 491 9.44 16.76 -8.27
C GLY A 491 10.37 17.90 -8.67
N TYR A 492 11.70 17.65 -8.73
CA TYR A 492 12.70 18.63 -9.23
C TYR A 492 12.81 18.63 -10.75
#